data_9ea853b300d352212a3e60b5860bf736
#
_entry.id   9ea853b300d352212a3e60b5860bf736
#
_cell.length_a   1.000
_cell.length_b   1.000
_cell.length_c   1.000
_cell.angle_alpha   90.00
_cell.angle_beta   90.00
_cell.angle_gamma   90.00
#
_symmetry.space_group_name_H-M   'P 1'
#
loop_
_entity.id
_entity.type
_entity.pdbx_description
1 polymer ?
#
loop_
_entity_poly.entity_id
_entity_poly.type
_entity_poly.pdbx_seq_one_letter_code
_entity_poly.pdbx_strand_id
1 'polypeptide(L)'
;LNDGFRTANTRGAIFMVLAMAAFAVEDMLVKSVSQTLPIGMILIVFGAFGTVFFMSCARVKSQSLLHPAISGKAMIIRSVCEISARLFFTLSLALTPLSSTSAILQATPLVVMIGAVLFFAETVGYRRWIAAAVGFLGVLLIIKPGANSFEPASMFAVLATIGFAGRDLGTRAAPKSLSSIQLGVYGFIMLPIAGVLAAMWTDEWVIPSLREWLQLSIISFVGVAAYSALTAAMRNGEISFVAPFRYTRLIFALLSGVVVFSEVPDAFMLLGSTLIILSGLFSLNRARKLENETA
;
A
#
# COMPACT_ATOMS: atom_id res chain seq x y z
N LEU A 1 10.99 13.48 29.93
CA LEU A 1 9.86 13.32 28.98
C LEU A 1 10.32 13.37 27.51
N ASN A 2 11.33 14.21 27.16
CA ASN A 2 11.78 14.38 25.77
C ASN A 2 12.54 13.16 25.19
N ASP A 3 13.32 12.43 26.01
CA ASP A 3 14.17 11.32 25.49
C ASP A 3 13.35 10.06 25.15
N GLY A 4 12.35 9.73 25.95
CA GLY A 4 11.45 8.61 25.66
C GLY A 4 10.62 8.83 24.39
N PHE A 5 10.17 10.06 24.17
CA PHE A 5 9.39 10.47 22.99
C PHE A 5 10.23 10.46 21.71
N ARG A 6 11.47 10.98 21.77
CA ARG A 6 12.42 10.92 20.65
C ARG A 6 12.77 9.48 20.30
N THR A 7 12.98 8.62 21.29
CA THR A 7 13.28 7.20 21.09
C THR A 7 12.10 6.46 20.44
N ALA A 8 10.85 6.74 20.84
CA ALA A 8 9.66 6.16 20.25
C ALA A 8 9.49 6.58 18.78
N ASN A 9 9.66 7.85 18.48
CA ASN A 9 9.57 8.38 17.11
C ASN A 9 10.67 7.82 16.21
N THR A 10 11.91 7.73 16.68
CA THR A 10 13.02 7.14 15.93
C THR A 10 12.77 5.65 15.64
N ARG A 11 12.29 4.89 16.64
CA ARG A 11 11.90 3.47 16.42
C ARG A 11 10.78 3.36 15.41
N GLY A 12 9.73 4.20 15.50
CA GLY A 12 8.65 4.24 14.53
C GLY A 12 9.15 4.51 13.11
N ALA A 13 10.05 5.48 12.93
CA ALA A 13 10.66 5.78 11.64
C ALA A 13 11.49 4.61 11.08
N ILE A 14 12.31 3.96 11.91
CA ILE A 14 13.08 2.78 11.51
C ILE A 14 12.16 1.64 11.06
N PHE A 15 11.12 1.32 11.84
CA PHE A 15 10.14 0.31 11.45
C PHE A 15 9.41 0.68 10.15
N MET A 16 9.11 1.97 9.91
CA MET A 16 8.50 2.41 8.67
C MET A 16 9.44 2.21 7.47
N VAL A 17 10.72 2.61 7.58
CA VAL A 17 11.69 2.41 6.50
C VAL A 17 11.90 0.92 6.21
N LEU A 18 12.01 0.07 7.25
CA LEU A 18 12.11 -1.37 7.09
C LEU A 18 10.86 -1.97 6.44
N ALA A 19 9.66 -1.52 6.84
CA ALA A 19 8.41 -1.93 6.20
C ALA A 19 8.38 -1.55 4.71
N MET A 20 8.81 -0.35 4.37
CA MET A 20 8.84 0.15 2.99
C MET A 20 9.86 -0.60 2.14
N ALA A 21 11.04 -0.92 2.69
CA ALA A 21 12.03 -1.75 2.03
C ALA A 21 11.48 -3.16 1.78
N ALA A 22 10.85 -3.77 2.79
CA ALA A 22 10.26 -5.09 2.67
C ALA A 22 9.11 -5.12 1.64
N PHE A 23 8.22 -4.12 1.63
CA PHE A 23 7.20 -4.00 0.58
C PHE A 23 7.79 -3.84 -0.82
N ALA A 24 8.88 -3.09 -0.98
CA ALA A 24 9.54 -2.97 -2.29
C ALA A 24 10.15 -4.30 -2.75
N VAL A 25 10.69 -5.10 -1.84
CA VAL A 25 11.16 -6.48 -2.13
C VAL A 25 9.98 -7.39 -2.47
N GLU A 26 8.86 -7.30 -1.74
CA GLU A 26 7.62 -8.02 -2.08
C GLU A 26 7.17 -7.67 -3.50
N ASP A 27 7.05 -6.38 -3.82
CA ASP A 27 6.61 -5.89 -5.13
C ASP A 27 7.53 -6.40 -6.26
N MET A 28 8.85 -6.34 -6.05
CA MET A 28 9.85 -6.85 -6.98
C MET A 28 9.67 -8.34 -7.25
N LEU A 29 9.50 -9.13 -6.20
CA LEU A 29 9.30 -10.58 -6.32
C LEU A 29 7.94 -10.91 -6.96
N VAL A 30 6.87 -10.20 -6.61
CA VAL A 30 5.55 -10.34 -7.24
C VAL A 30 5.66 -10.04 -8.73
N LYS A 31 6.33 -8.94 -9.12
CA LYS A 31 6.59 -8.62 -10.53
C LYS A 31 7.39 -9.72 -11.23
N SER A 32 8.43 -10.23 -10.59
CA SER A 32 9.25 -11.30 -11.16
C SER A 32 8.45 -12.59 -11.41
N VAL A 33 7.67 -13.04 -10.41
CA VAL A 33 6.90 -14.29 -10.49
C VAL A 33 5.67 -14.18 -11.38
N SER A 34 5.12 -12.97 -11.56
CA SER A 34 3.96 -12.73 -12.45
C SER A 34 4.28 -12.88 -13.93
N GLN A 35 5.56 -13.03 -14.29
CA GLN A 35 5.97 -13.34 -15.66
C GLN A 35 5.72 -14.81 -16.03
N THR A 36 5.60 -15.69 -15.04
CA THR A 36 5.47 -17.14 -15.24
C THR A 36 4.21 -17.72 -14.59
N LEU A 37 3.70 -17.11 -13.53
CA LEU A 37 2.51 -17.57 -12.82
C LEU A 37 1.32 -16.62 -12.98
N PRO A 38 0.10 -17.16 -13.07
CA PRO A 38 -1.11 -16.37 -13.09
C PRO A 38 -1.25 -15.51 -11.83
N ILE A 39 -1.71 -14.26 -11.99
CA ILE A 39 -1.91 -13.31 -10.90
C ILE A 39 -2.83 -13.86 -9.81
N GLY A 40 -3.90 -14.59 -10.21
CA GLY A 40 -4.81 -15.23 -9.29
C GLY A 40 -4.12 -16.18 -8.33
N MET A 41 -3.21 -17.00 -8.83
CA MET A 41 -2.44 -17.95 -8.03
C MET A 41 -1.51 -17.24 -7.02
N ILE A 42 -0.81 -16.19 -7.47
CA ILE A 42 0.08 -15.40 -6.61
C ILE A 42 -0.72 -14.84 -5.42
N LEU A 43 -1.87 -14.23 -5.69
CA LEU A 43 -2.73 -13.65 -4.66
C LEU A 43 -3.32 -14.70 -3.71
N ILE A 44 -3.72 -15.86 -4.23
CA ILE A 44 -4.25 -16.97 -3.41
C ILE A 44 -3.18 -17.47 -2.44
N VAL A 45 -2.00 -17.81 -2.93
CA VAL A 45 -0.92 -18.37 -2.09
C VAL A 45 -0.44 -17.35 -1.06
N PHE A 46 -0.15 -16.14 -1.50
CA PHE A 46 0.28 -15.05 -0.61
C PHE A 46 -0.76 -14.73 0.45
N GLY A 47 -2.01 -14.58 0.05
CA GLY A 47 -3.11 -14.27 0.96
C GLY A 47 -3.41 -15.40 1.94
N ALA A 48 -3.40 -16.66 1.49
CA ALA A 48 -3.61 -17.82 2.33
C ALA A 48 -2.52 -17.93 3.43
N PHE A 49 -1.25 -17.78 3.05
CA PHE A 49 -0.14 -17.79 3.99
C PHE A 49 -0.28 -16.68 5.04
N GLY A 50 -0.50 -15.44 4.62
CA GLY A 50 -0.66 -14.31 5.55
C GLY A 50 -1.89 -14.47 6.45
N THR A 51 -2.98 -15.01 5.91
CA THR A 51 -4.20 -15.33 6.70
C THR A 51 -3.89 -16.33 7.80
N VAL A 52 -3.25 -17.45 7.46
CA VAL A 52 -2.86 -18.49 8.42
C VAL A 52 -1.92 -17.91 9.48
N PHE A 53 -0.95 -17.10 9.08
CA PHE A 53 -0.03 -16.45 10.01
C PHE A 53 -0.77 -15.55 11.02
N PHE A 54 -1.62 -14.62 10.55
CA PHE A 54 -2.33 -13.72 11.45
C PHE A 54 -3.41 -14.43 12.28
N MET A 55 -4.04 -15.48 11.75
CA MET A 55 -4.93 -16.33 12.53
C MET A 55 -4.18 -17.06 13.66
N SER A 56 -2.99 -17.57 13.39
CA SER A 56 -2.12 -18.17 14.41
C SER A 56 -1.73 -17.15 15.48
N CYS A 57 -1.34 -15.93 15.09
CA CYS A 57 -1.07 -14.85 16.02
C CYS A 57 -2.31 -14.48 16.87
N ALA A 58 -3.50 -14.46 16.29
CA ALA A 58 -4.74 -14.20 17.01
C ALA A 58 -5.04 -15.28 18.05
N ARG A 59 -4.84 -16.54 17.67
CA ARG A 59 -5.01 -17.69 18.62
C ARG A 59 -4.02 -17.62 19.79
N VAL A 60 -2.73 -17.36 19.52
CA VAL A 60 -1.72 -17.23 20.57
C VAL A 60 -2.06 -16.10 21.55
N LYS A 61 -2.67 -15.01 21.06
CA LYS A 61 -3.11 -13.87 21.88
C LYS A 61 -4.54 -14.02 22.41
N SER A 62 -5.17 -15.18 22.28
CA SER A 62 -6.55 -15.46 22.72
C SER A 62 -7.56 -14.43 22.20
N GLN A 63 -7.34 -13.92 20.97
CA GLN A 63 -8.25 -12.98 20.32
C GLN A 63 -9.29 -13.72 19.49
N SER A 64 -10.56 -13.33 19.61
CA SER A 64 -11.62 -13.86 18.76
C SER A 64 -11.38 -13.50 17.29
N LEU A 65 -11.48 -14.50 16.42
CA LEU A 65 -11.42 -14.28 14.96
C LEU A 65 -12.72 -13.67 14.42
N LEU A 66 -13.84 -13.89 15.11
CA LEU A 66 -15.13 -13.33 14.74
C LEU A 66 -15.42 -12.14 15.67
N HIS A 67 -15.39 -10.94 15.10
CA HIS A 67 -15.74 -9.72 15.80
C HIS A 67 -17.05 -9.16 15.22
N PRO A 68 -18.04 -8.73 16.03
CA PRO A 68 -19.33 -8.23 15.52
C PRO A 68 -19.20 -7.08 14.51
N ALA A 69 -18.13 -6.30 14.61
CA ALA A 69 -17.88 -5.18 13.70
C ALA A 69 -17.55 -5.59 12.25
N ILE A 70 -17.28 -6.88 11.96
CA ILE A 70 -16.96 -7.36 10.60
C ILE A 70 -18.08 -7.05 9.62
N SER A 71 -19.33 -7.21 10.04
CA SER A 71 -20.52 -6.95 9.22
C SER A 71 -20.88 -5.46 9.13
N GLY A 72 -20.11 -4.60 9.79
CA GLY A 72 -20.32 -3.15 9.76
C GLY A 72 -19.96 -2.54 8.39
N LYS A 73 -20.68 -1.49 7.98
CA LYS A 73 -20.47 -0.82 6.68
C LYS A 73 -19.00 -0.45 6.44
N ALA A 74 -18.30 0.05 7.45
CA ALA A 74 -16.88 0.43 7.33
C ALA A 74 -15.99 -0.75 6.96
N MET A 75 -16.22 -1.94 7.56
CA MET A 75 -15.43 -3.13 7.28
C MET A 75 -15.78 -3.75 5.94
N ILE A 76 -17.04 -3.70 5.52
CA ILE A 76 -17.46 -4.15 4.18
C ILE A 76 -16.78 -3.28 3.11
N ILE A 77 -16.86 -1.94 3.22
CA ILE A 77 -16.20 -1.01 2.29
C ILE A 77 -14.71 -1.26 2.28
N ARG A 78 -14.08 -1.40 3.46
CA ARG A 78 -12.65 -1.70 3.58
C ARG A 78 -12.29 -2.99 2.83
N SER A 79 -13.09 -4.06 2.98
CA SER A 79 -12.84 -5.35 2.34
C SER A 79 -12.96 -5.27 0.81
N VAL A 80 -14.00 -4.62 0.31
CA VAL A 80 -14.17 -4.39 -1.14
C VAL A 80 -13.00 -3.57 -1.70
N CYS A 81 -12.61 -2.52 -1.00
CA CYS A 81 -11.47 -1.69 -1.38
C CYS A 81 -10.14 -2.47 -1.34
N GLU A 82 -9.95 -3.36 -0.34
CA GLU A 82 -8.75 -4.22 -0.26
C GLU A 82 -8.68 -5.19 -1.44
N ILE A 83 -9.79 -5.86 -1.77
CA ILE A 83 -9.87 -6.78 -2.93
C ILE A 83 -9.51 -6.03 -4.21
N SER A 84 -10.18 -4.90 -4.48
CA SER A 84 -9.95 -4.07 -5.68
C SER A 84 -8.51 -3.56 -5.74
N ALA A 85 -8.01 -3.03 -4.62
CA ALA A 85 -6.65 -2.51 -4.53
C ALA A 85 -5.60 -3.57 -4.84
N ARG A 86 -5.71 -4.73 -4.23
CA ARG A 86 -4.76 -5.84 -4.42
C ARG A 86 -4.80 -6.38 -5.84
N LEU A 87 -6.01 -6.58 -6.38
CA LEU A 87 -6.18 -7.04 -7.76
C LEU A 87 -5.51 -6.07 -8.75
N PHE A 88 -5.91 -4.80 -8.72
CA PHE A 88 -5.38 -3.80 -9.65
C PHE A 88 -3.90 -3.50 -9.44
N PHE A 89 -3.41 -3.56 -8.20
CA PHE A 89 -2.00 -3.37 -7.91
C PHE A 89 -1.14 -4.49 -8.50
N THR A 90 -1.56 -5.75 -8.32
CA THR A 90 -0.84 -6.90 -8.87
C THR A 90 -0.89 -6.92 -10.40
N LEU A 91 -2.03 -6.55 -11.00
CA LEU A 91 -2.14 -6.34 -12.45
C LEU A 91 -1.18 -5.25 -12.93
N SER A 92 -1.11 -4.12 -12.23
CA SER A 92 -0.17 -3.06 -12.58
C SER A 92 1.28 -3.52 -12.49
N LEU A 93 1.66 -4.22 -11.43
CA LEU A 93 3.02 -4.76 -11.29
C LEU A 93 3.39 -5.73 -12.43
N ALA A 94 2.45 -6.56 -12.85
CA ALA A 94 2.67 -7.52 -13.93
C ALA A 94 2.82 -6.85 -15.30
N LEU A 95 2.06 -5.76 -15.56
CA LEU A 95 1.88 -5.18 -16.88
C LEU A 95 2.67 -3.88 -17.10
N THR A 96 3.19 -3.24 -16.04
CA THR A 96 3.88 -1.94 -16.15
C THR A 96 5.22 -1.96 -15.41
N PRO A 97 6.12 -0.99 -15.64
CA PRO A 97 7.35 -0.86 -14.89
C PRO A 97 7.09 -0.75 -13.38
N LEU A 98 7.91 -1.43 -12.56
CA LEU A 98 7.81 -1.42 -11.10
C LEU A 98 7.93 0.00 -10.54
N SER A 99 8.84 0.77 -11.11
CA SER A 99 9.08 2.15 -10.75
C SER A 99 7.85 3.04 -10.98
N SER A 100 7.17 2.90 -12.14
CA SER A 100 5.96 3.67 -12.47
C SER A 100 4.79 3.31 -11.56
N THR A 101 4.52 2.02 -11.37
CA THR A 101 3.47 1.52 -10.46
C THR A 101 3.67 2.04 -9.04
N SER A 102 4.91 1.93 -8.52
CA SER A 102 5.24 2.37 -7.17
C SER A 102 5.15 3.88 -7.01
N ALA A 103 5.53 4.66 -8.04
CA ALA A 103 5.43 6.12 -8.01
C ALA A 103 3.98 6.60 -7.96
N ILE A 104 3.10 6.01 -8.79
CA ILE A 104 1.66 6.34 -8.80
C ILE A 104 1.03 5.99 -7.44
N LEU A 105 1.41 4.86 -6.83
CA LEU A 105 0.91 4.44 -5.53
C LEU A 105 1.24 5.45 -4.42
N GLN A 106 2.32 6.21 -4.53
CA GLN A 106 2.69 7.24 -3.56
C GLN A 106 1.70 8.42 -3.52
N ALA A 107 0.79 8.52 -4.46
CA ALA A 107 -0.32 9.48 -4.41
C ALA A 107 -1.43 9.06 -3.42
N THR A 108 -1.39 7.84 -2.85
CA THR A 108 -2.39 7.34 -1.90
C THR A 108 -2.70 8.33 -0.76
N PRO A 109 -1.74 8.97 -0.07
CA PRO A 109 -2.04 9.92 0.99
C PRO A 109 -2.84 11.14 0.52
N LEU A 110 -2.66 11.56 -0.73
CA LEU A 110 -3.42 12.67 -1.32
C LEU A 110 -4.87 12.27 -1.56
N VAL A 111 -5.09 11.06 -2.07
CA VAL A 111 -6.44 10.49 -2.27
C VAL A 111 -7.14 10.26 -0.92
N VAL A 112 -6.41 9.79 0.11
CA VAL A 112 -6.93 9.66 1.48
C VAL A 112 -7.37 11.02 2.02
N MET A 113 -6.61 12.08 1.79
CA MET A 113 -6.98 13.44 2.21
C MET A 113 -8.29 13.90 1.55
N ILE A 114 -8.44 13.68 0.24
CA ILE A 114 -9.68 14.00 -0.49
C ILE A 114 -10.85 13.20 0.10
N GLY A 115 -10.66 11.90 0.31
CA GLY A 115 -11.68 11.05 0.93
C GLY A 115 -12.04 11.47 2.36
N ALA A 116 -11.07 11.96 3.15
CA ALA A 116 -11.34 12.46 4.49
C ALA A 116 -12.24 13.70 4.49
N VAL A 117 -12.08 14.59 3.52
CA VAL A 117 -13.00 15.72 3.32
C VAL A 117 -14.40 15.25 2.93
N LEU A 118 -14.50 14.32 1.99
CA LEU A 118 -15.79 13.88 1.45
C LEU A 118 -16.60 13.03 2.44
N PHE A 119 -15.95 12.13 3.18
CA PHE A 119 -16.64 11.15 4.03
C PHE A 119 -16.64 11.48 5.52
N PHE A 120 -15.68 12.28 6.01
CA PHE A 120 -15.57 12.65 7.40
C PHE A 120 -15.79 14.15 7.66
N ALA A 121 -16.13 14.91 6.60
CA ALA A 121 -16.33 16.36 6.67
C ALA A 121 -15.13 17.11 7.27
N GLU A 122 -13.90 16.59 7.05
CA GLU A 122 -12.69 17.25 7.53
C GLU A 122 -12.46 18.56 6.79
N THR A 123 -12.10 19.60 7.53
CA THR A 123 -11.75 20.89 6.94
C THR A 123 -10.30 20.88 6.48
N VAL A 124 -10.09 21.07 5.19
CA VAL A 124 -8.76 21.12 4.59
C VAL A 124 -8.52 22.51 4.02
N GLY A 125 -7.49 23.20 4.52
CA GLY A 125 -7.14 24.53 4.05
C GLY A 125 -6.65 24.53 2.59
N TYR A 126 -6.81 25.65 1.89
CA TYR A 126 -6.51 25.80 0.46
C TYR A 126 -5.06 25.38 0.07
N ARG A 127 -4.09 25.55 0.97
CA ARG A 127 -2.69 25.15 0.73
C ARG A 127 -2.53 23.64 0.54
N ARG A 128 -3.32 22.83 1.27
CA ARG A 128 -3.31 21.38 1.11
C ARG A 128 -4.02 20.96 -0.18
N TRP A 129 -5.02 21.71 -0.62
CA TRP A 129 -5.66 21.51 -1.93
C TRP A 129 -4.71 21.79 -3.08
N ILE A 130 -3.91 22.87 -2.99
CA ILE A 130 -2.85 23.16 -3.98
C ILE A 130 -1.83 22.01 -4.00
N ALA A 131 -1.40 21.52 -2.84
CA ALA A 131 -0.50 20.37 -2.77
C ALA A 131 -1.10 19.14 -3.44
N ALA A 132 -2.39 18.85 -3.20
CA ALA A 132 -3.07 17.74 -3.86
C ALA A 132 -3.09 17.89 -5.39
N ALA A 133 -3.37 19.06 -5.90
CA ALA A 133 -3.37 19.36 -7.33
C ALA A 133 -1.96 19.16 -7.93
N VAL A 134 -0.90 19.64 -7.26
CA VAL A 134 0.49 19.43 -7.69
C VAL A 134 0.87 17.94 -7.69
N GLY A 135 0.47 17.19 -6.65
CA GLY A 135 0.70 15.74 -6.61
C GLY A 135 -0.04 15.00 -7.73
N PHE A 136 -1.27 15.41 -8.03
CA PHE A 136 -2.03 14.85 -9.15
C PHE A 136 -1.40 15.16 -10.51
N LEU A 137 -0.86 16.37 -10.71
CA LEU A 137 -0.05 16.69 -11.90
C LEU A 137 1.18 15.76 -12.01
N GLY A 138 1.80 15.43 -10.88
CA GLY A 138 2.89 14.46 -10.82
C GLY A 138 2.46 13.08 -11.35
N VAL A 139 1.26 12.60 -10.97
CA VAL A 139 0.69 11.34 -11.49
C VAL A 139 0.47 11.43 -13.01
N LEU A 140 -0.08 12.54 -13.51
CA LEU A 140 -0.30 12.74 -14.94
C LEU A 140 1.01 12.76 -15.74
N LEU A 141 2.09 13.32 -15.19
CA LEU A 141 3.41 13.28 -15.81
C LEU A 141 3.96 11.87 -15.95
N ILE A 142 3.72 11.00 -14.97
CA ILE A 142 4.14 9.59 -15.03
C ILE A 142 3.31 8.81 -16.04
N ILE A 143 2.00 9.00 -16.05
CA ILE A 143 1.06 8.27 -16.92
C ILE A 143 1.14 8.75 -18.37
N LYS A 144 1.43 10.04 -18.60
CA LYS A 144 1.52 10.69 -19.93
C LYS A 144 0.26 10.46 -20.79
N PRO A 145 -0.95 10.75 -20.30
CA PRO A 145 -2.17 10.49 -21.06
C PRO A 145 -2.17 11.27 -22.39
N GLY A 146 -2.51 10.61 -23.48
CA GLY A 146 -2.53 11.21 -24.82
C GLY A 146 -1.18 11.32 -25.54
N ALA A 147 -0.08 10.89 -24.95
CA ALA A 147 1.21 10.74 -25.63
C ALA A 147 1.32 9.36 -26.30
N ASN A 148 2.19 9.25 -27.31
CA ASN A 148 2.48 7.95 -27.97
C ASN A 148 3.07 6.90 -27.00
N SER A 149 3.60 7.36 -25.86
CA SER A 149 4.14 6.52 -24.77
C SER A 149 3.13 6.22 -23.67
N PHE A 150 1.84 6.55 -23.86
CA PHE A 150 0.80 6.21 -22.89
C PHE A 150 0.60 4.71 -22.82
N GLU A 151 0.72 4.17 -21.60
CA GLU A 151 0.48 2.77 -21.31
C GLU A 151 -0.87 2.63 -20.56
N PRO A 152 -1.93 2.12 -21.21
CA PRO A 152 -3.24 2.00 -20.58
C PRO A 152 -3.24 1.19 -19.29
N ALA A 153 -2.33 0.21 -19.16
CA ALA A 153 -2.15 -0.59 -17.96
C ALA A 153 -1.75 0.24 -16.72
N SER A 154 -1.18 1.45 -16.89
CA SER A 154 -0.90 2.37 -15.78
C SER A 154 -2.17 2.81 -15.04
N MET A 155 -3.35 2.71 -15.68
CA MET A 155 -4.62 2.99 -15.02
C MET A 155 -4.91 2.00 -13.89
N PHE A 156 -4.37 0.78 -13.94
CA PHE A 156 -4.49 -0.16 -12.83
C PHE A 156 -3.78 0.35 -11.57
N ALA A 157 -2.64 1.05 -11.70
CA ALA A 157 -1.98 1.68 -10.55
C ALA A 157 -2.84 2.79 -9.94
N VAL A 158 -3.57 3.57 -10.75
CA VAL A 158 -4.50 4.59 -10.27
C VAL A 158 -5.67 3.96 -9.53
N LEU A 159 -6.30 2.93 -10.11
CA LEU A 159 -7.38 2.20 -9.46
C LEU A 159 -6.93 1.54 -8.15
N ALA A 160 -5.72 0.97 -8.14
CA ALA A 160 -5.11 0.44 -6.91
C ALA A 160 -4.91 1.53 -5.86
N THR A 161 -4.43 2.71 -6.26
CA THR A 161 -4.24 3.87 -5.37
C THR A 161 -5.55 4.31 -4.72
N ILE A 162 -6.63 4.39 -5.49
CA ILE A 162 -7.98 4.70 -5.00
C ILE A 162 -8.47 3.59 -4.06
N GLY A 163 -8.28 2.33 -4.42
CA GLY A 163 -8.64 1.19 -3.60
C GLY A 163 -7.90 1.20 -2.24
N PHE A 164 -6.58 1.39 -2.23
CA PHE A 164 -5.81 1.48 -0.99
C PHE A 164 -6.21 2.69 -0.15
N ALA A 165 -6.52 3.83 -0.76
CA ALA A 165 -7.04 4.99 -0.06
C ALA A 165 -8.41 4.68 0.58
N GLY A 166 -9.32 4.03 -0.14
CA GLY A 166 -10.62 3.59 0.39
C GLY A 166 -10.48 2.59 1.54
N ARG A 167 -9.54 1.64 1.44
CA ARG A 167 -9.18 0.73 2.53
C ARG A 167 -8.70 1.49 3.77
N ASP A 168 -7.82 2.47 3.61
CA ASP A 168 -7.27 3.24 4.73
C ASP A 168 -8.38 4.07 5.41
N LEU A 169 -9.27 4.69 4.63
CA LEU A 169 -10.45 5.39 5.13
C LEU A 169 -11.42 4.43 5.85
N GLY A 170 -11.68 3.26 5.28
CA GLY A 170 -12.48 2.21 5.92
C GLY A 170 -11.87 1.71 7.23
N THR A 171 -10.53 1.58 7.29
CA THR A 171 -9.80 1.22 8.51
C THR A 171 -9.95 2.32 9.58
N ARG A 172 -9.91 3.59 9.17
CA ARG A 172 -10.12 4.74 10.06
C ARG A 172 -11.55 4.78 10.62
N ALA A 173 -12.54 4.42 9.80
CA ALA A 173 -13.95 4.36 10.21
C ALA A 173 -14.28 3.09 11.04
N ALA A 174 -13.40 2.10 11.06
CA ALA A 174 -13.60 0.85 11.80
C ALA A 174 -13.53 1.09 13.32
N PRO A 175 -14.31 0.33 14.13
CA PRO A 175 -14.27 0.44 15.58
C PRO A 175 -12.87 0.19 16.15
N LYS A 176 -12.47 1.02 17.12
CA LYS A 176 -11.17 0.91 17.81
C LYS A 176 -11.01 -0.40 18.61
N SER A 177 -12.09 -1.14 18.84
CA SER A 177 -12.09 -2.46 19.46
C SER A 177 -11.42 -3.54 18.59
N LEU A 178 -11.34 -3.33 17.27
CA LEU A 178 -10.60 -4.22 16.37
C LEU A 178 -9.10 -4.07 16.56
N SER A 179 -8.45 -5.17 16.89
CA SER A 179 -6.99 -5.20 17.03
C SER A 179 -6.30 -5.16 15.66
N SER A 180 -5.02 -4.76 15.63
CA SER A 180 -4.22 -4.81 14.39
C SER A 180 -4.03 -6.23 13.85
N ILE A 181 -4.07 -7.25 14.73
CA ILE A 181 -3.98 -8.64 14.31
C ILE A 181 -5.28 -9.05 13.60
N GLN A 182 -6.44 -8.71 14.15
CA GLN A 182 -7.73 -8.94 13.50
C GLN A 182 -7.82 -8.22 12.16
N LEU A 183 -7.39 -6.95 12.09
CA LEU A 183 -7.31 -6.21 10.82
C LEU A 183 -6.36 -6.86 9.83
N GLY A 184 -5.27 -7.50 10.31
CA GLY A 184 -4.37 -8.31 9.49
C GLY A 184 -5.07 -9.54 8.93
N VAL A 185 -5.79 -10.32 9.78
CA VAL A 185 -6.59 -11.48 9.33
C VAL A 185 -7.56 -11.06 8.23
N TYR A 186 -8.36 -10.01 8.48
CA TYR A 186 -9.39 -9.56 7.52
C TYR A 186 -8.80 -8.93 6.26
N GLY A 187 -7.60 -8.36 6.34
CA GLY A 187 -6.88 -7.86 5.17
C GLY A 187 -6.36 -9.00 4.30
N PHE A 188 -5.65 -9.94 4.92
CA PHE A 188 -5.04 -11.04 4.16
C PHE A 188 -6.05 -12.04 3.60
N ILE A 189 -7.19 -12.27 4.24
CA ILE A 189 -8.26 -13.13 3.70
C ILE A 189 -8.91 -12.55 2.43
N MET A 190 -8.81 -11.23 2.20
CA MET A 190 -9.30 -10.60 0.98
C MET A 190 -8.40 -10.87 -0.24
N LEU A 191 -7.12 -11.22 -0.03
CA LEU A 191 -6.20 -11.52 -1.12
C LEU A 191 -6.56 -12.82 -1.88
N PRO A 192 -6.81 -13.96 -1.21
CA PRO A 192 -7.33 -15.14 -1.90
C PRO A 192 -8.63 -14.89 -2.65
N ILE A 193 -9.53 -14.07 -2.09
CA ILE A 193 -10.78 -13.69 -2.77
C ILE A 193 -10.47 -12.91 -4.05
N ALA A 194 -9.57 -11.92 -3.97
CA ALA A 194 -9.09 -11.20 -5.15
C ALA A 194 -8.43 -12.14 -6.17
N GLY A 195 -7.68 -13.13 -5.68
CA GLY A 195 -7.03 -14.14 -6.50
C GLY A 195 -8.01 -15.05 -7.21
N VAL A 196 -9.06 -15.50 -6.54
CA VAL A 196 -10.14 -16.29 -7.17
C VAL A 196 -10.85 -15.46 -8.24
N LEU A 197 -11.16 -14.18 -7.95
CA LEU A 197 -11.75 -13.29 -8.96
C LEU A 197 -10.83 -13.13 -10.17
N ALA A 198 -9.53 -12.97 -9.96
CA ALA A 198 -8.57 -12.90 -11.07
C ALA A 198 -8.52 -14.21 -11.88
N ALA A 199 -8.56 -15.35 -11.21
CA ALA A 199 -8.53 -16.67 -11.85
C ALA A 199 -9.78 -16.96 -12.70
N MET A 200 -10.88 -16.27 -12.48
CA MET A 200 -12.08 -16.41 -13.33
C MET A 200 -11.88 -15.84 -14.74
N TRP A 201 -10.86 -14.99 -14.94
CA TRP A 201 -10.50 -14.42 -16.26
C TRP A 201 -9.35 -15.13 -16.94
N THR A 202 -8.61 -16.00 -16.21
CA THR A 202 -7.47 -16.72 -16.75
C THR A 202 -7.72 -18.22 -16.57
N ASP A 203 -7.87 -18.95 -17.67
CA ASP A 203 -8.20 -20.38 -17.68
C ASP A 203 -7.01 -21.30 -17.31
N GLU A 204 -5.81 -20.76 -17.11
CA GLU A 204 -4.60 -21.56 -16.96
C GLU A 204 -4.16 -21.66 -15.48
N TRP A 205 -4.38 -22.82 -14.89
CA TRP A 205 -3.70 -23.21 -13.65
C TRP A 205 -2.36 -23.86 -13.99
N VAL A 206 -1.28 -23.21 -13.58
CA VAL A 206 0.08 -23.72 -13.76
C VAL A 206 0.56 -24.31 -12.45
N ILE A 207 1.16 -25.51 -12.49
CA ILE A 207 1.82 -26.07 -11.29
C ILE A 207 3.16 -25.36 -11.13
N PRO A 208 3.37 -24.60 -10.02
CA PRO A 208 4.62 -23.89 -9.83
C PRO A 208 5.81 -24.82 -9.73
N SER A 209 6.91 -24.45 -10.37
CA SER A 209 8.22 -25.08 -10.19
C SER A 209 8.73 -24.85 -8.75
N LEU A 210 9.75 -25.61 -8.34
CA LEU A 210 10.36 -25.43 -7.02
C LEU A 210 10.87 -23.98 -6.81
N ARG A 211 11.41 -23.36 -7.87
CA ARG A 211 11.87 -21.97 -7.83
C ARG A 211 10.71 -21.01 -7.54
N GLU A 212 9.59 -21.19 -8.20
CA GLU A 212 8.39 -20.34 -8.03
C GLU A 212 7.76 -20.54 -6.65
N TRP A 213 7.73 -21.78 -6.14
CA TRP A 213 7.32 -22.05 -4.76
C TRP A 213 8.20 -21.34 -3.73
N LEU A 214 9.52 -21.33 -3.96
CA LEU A 214 10.45 -20.57 -3.11
C LEU A 214 10.17 -19.06 -3.19
N GLN A 215 9.95 -18.53 -4.40
CA GLN A 215 9.61 -17.11 -4.58
C GLN A 215 8.29 -16.75 -3.87
N LEU A 216 7.23 -17.54 -4.04
CA LEU A 216 5.94 -17.34 -3.37
C LEU A 216 6.08 -17.40 -1.84
N SER A 217 6.92 -18.31 -1.33
CA SER A 217 7.20 -18.40 0.11
C SER A 217 7.91 -17.13 0.61
N ILE A 218 8.91 -16.65 -0.12
CA ILE A 218 9.64 -15.42 0.24
C ILE A 218 8.69 -14.21 0.18
N ILE A 219 7.87 -14.07 -0.86
CA ILE A 219 6.83 -13.04 -0.97
C ILE A 219 5.96 -13.04 0.28
N SER A 220 5.50 -14.21 0.68
CA SER A 220 4.59 -14.37 1.83
C SER A 220 5.25 -13.97 3.15
N PHE A 221 6.49 -14.41 3.40
CA PHE A 221 7.24 -14.03 4.60
C PHE A 221 7.55 -12.54 4.63
N VAL A 222 8.05 -12.01 3.51
CA VAL A 222 8.43 -10.59 3.40
C VAL A 222 7.21 -9.70 3.53
N GLY A 223 6.08 -10.06 2.89
CA GLY A 223 4.84 -9.29 2.97
C GLY A 223 4.24 -9.27 4.37
N VAL A 224 4.23 -10.40 5.09
CA VAL A 224 3.81 -10.46 6.49
C VAL A 224 4.76 -9.65 7.39
N ALA A 225 6.06 -9.73 7.18
CA ALA A 225 7.04 -8.94 7.91
C ALA A 225 6.87 -7.44 7.65
N ALA A 226 6.66 -7.06 6.38
CA ALA A 226 6.38 -5.68 5.96
C ALA A 226 5.12 -5.13 6.64
N TYR A 227 4.03 -5.88 6.63
CA TYR A 227 2.78 -5.49 7.29
C TYR A 227 2.95 -5.37 8.81
N SER A 228 3.67 -6.30 9.42
CA SER A 228 3.95 -6.29 10.88
C SER A 228 4.82 -5.09 11.26
N ALA A 229 5.86 -4.79 10.48
CA ALA A 229 6.73 -3.64 10.68
C ALA A 229 5.96 -2.31 10.47
N LEU A 230 5.10 -2.23 9.45
CA LEU A 230 4.22 -1.08 9.23
C LEU A 230 3.30 -0.84 10.44
N THR A 231 2.70 -1.91 10.95
CA THR A 231 1.82 -1.83 12.13
C THR A 231 2.61 -1.39 13.37
N ALA A 232 3.82 -1.92 13.56
CA ALA A 232 4.71 -1.51 14.64
C ALA A 232 5.13 -0.03 14.51
N ALA A 233 5.45 0.43 13.29
CA ALA A 233 5.76 1.83 13.01
C ALA A 233 4.63 2.78 13.42
N MET A 234 3.40 2.45 13.05
CA MET A 234 2.22 3.26 13.33
C MET A 234 1.81 3.24 14.81
N ARG A 235 2.26 2.27 15.58
CA ARG A 235 1.97 2.14 17.03
C ARG A 235 3.04 2.73 17.93
N ASN A 236 4.30 2.71 17.50
CA ASN A 236 5.42 3.15 18.35
C ASN A 236 5.77 4.62 18.16
N GLY A 237 5.45 5.23 17.02
CA GLY A 237 5.76 6.61 16.72
C GLY A 237 4.51 7.46 16.51
N GLU A 238 4.70 8.75 16.64
CA GLU A 238 3.68 9.73 16.28
C GLU A 238 3.43 9.66 14.76
N ILE A 239 2.16 9.45 14.37
CA ILE A 239 1.79 9.21 12.97
C ILE A 239 2.29 10.34 12.07
N SER A 240 2.18 11.58 12.51
CA SER A 240 2.64 12.75 11.78
C SER A 240 4.17 12.76 11.55
N PHE A 241 4.95 12.15 12.45
CA PHE A 241 6.40 12.02 12.30
C PHE A 241 6.77 10.83 11.40
N VAL A 242 6.08 9.70 11.55
CA VAL A 242 6.42 8.42 10.90
C VAL A 242 5.89 8.34 9.46
N ALA A 243 4.72 8.92 9.18
CA ALA A 243 4.07 8.82 7.86
C ALA A 243 4.93 9.30 6.68
N PRO A 244 5.75 10.36 6.76
CA PRO A 244 6.62 10.79 5.66
C PRO A 244 7.60 9.72 5.19
N PHE A 245 8.04 8.83 6.08
CA PHE A 245 8.97 7.74 5.73
C PHE A 245 8.34 6.68 4.81
N ARG A 246 7.02 6.69 4.60
CA ARG A 246 6.37 5.84 3.59
C ARG A 246 6.87 6.12 2.17
N TYR A 247 7.30 7.34 1.89
CA TYR A 247 7.83 7.71 0.57
C TYR A 247 9.16 7.02 0.24
N THR A 248 9.88 6.46 1.24
CA THR A 248 11.09 5.66 1.00
C THR A 248 10.83 4.42 0.16
N ARG A 249 9.57 3.91 0.12
CA ARG A 249 9.20 2.79 -0.77
C ARG A 249 9.52 3.08 -2.23
N LEU A 250 9.31 4.33 -2.67
CA LEU A 250 9.63 4.71 -4.04
C LEU A 250 11.13 4.62 -4.33
N ILE A 251 11.98 5.00 -3.37
CA ILE A 251 13.45 4.89 -3.53
C ILE A 251 13.83 3.42 -3.72
N PHE A 252 13.33 2.53 -2.87
CA PHE A 252 13.60 1.10 -2.98
C PHE A 252 13.01 0.49 -4.27
N ALA A 253 11.81 0.91 -4.69
CA ALA A 253 11.19 0.45 -5.93
C ALA A 253 11.96 0.91 -7.18
N LEU A 254 12.43 2.17 -7.21
CA LEU A 254 13.29 2.70 -8.27
C LEU A 254 14.59 1.90 -8.37
N LEU A 255 15.25 1.67 -7.23
CA LEU A 255 16.48 0.88 -7.19
C LEU A 255 16.24 -0.54 -7.70
N SER A 256 15.16 -1.19 -7.27
CA SER A 256 14.80 -2.53 -7.73
C SER A 256 14.44 -2.55 -9.22
N GLY A 257 13.72 -1.55 -9.71
CA GLY A 257 13.38 -1.40 -11.12
C GLY A 257 14.63 -1.30 -12.00
N VAL A 258 15.57 -0.44 -11.64
CA VAL A 258 16.81 -0.26 -12.38
C VAL A 258 17.72 -1.51 -12.29
N VAL A 259 17.96 -2.01 -11.07
CA VAL A 259 18.95 -3.07 -10.85
C VAL A 259 18.46 -4.45 -11.32
N VAL A 260 17.20 -4.78 -11.07
CA VAL A 260 16.65 -6.13 -11.33
C VAL A 260 15.97 -6.22 -12.69
N PHE A 261 15.23 -5.17 -13.07
CA PHE A 261 14.43 -5.17 -14.31
C PHE A 261 15.05 -4.34 -15.43
N SER A 262 16.24 -3.73 -15.20
CA SER A 262 16.88 -2.84 -16.17
C SER A 262 15.97 -1.69 -16.65
N GLU A 263 15.05 -1.26 -15.78
CA GLU A 263 14.18 -0.14 -16.09
C GLU A 263 15.00 1.16 -16.20
N VAL A 264 14.67 1.99 -17.19
CA VAL A 264 15.31 3.30 -17.37
C VAL A 264 14.27 4.37 -17.04
N PRO A 265 14.27 4.92 -15.79
CA PRO A 265 13.38 6.00 -15.42
C PRO A 265 13.63 7.24 -16.30
N ASP A 266 12.62 7.70 -17.01
CA ASP A 266 12.72 8.90 -17.81
C ASP A 266 12.56 10.18 -16.95
N ALA A 267 12.86 11.33 -17.55
CA ALA A 267 12.80 12.63 -16.87
C ALA A 267 11.38 12.96 -16.35
N PHE A 268 10.32 12.58 -17.08
CA PHE A 268 8.93 12.82 -16.67
C PHE A 268 8.55 11.97 -15.45
N MET A 269 9.02 10.74 -15.42
CA MET A 269 8.82 9.86 -14.26
C MET A 269 9.53 10.39 -13.01
N LEU A 270 10.79 10.83 -13.14
CA LEU A 270 11.55 11.40 -12.03
C LEU A 270 10.92 12.72 -11.55
N LEU A 271 10.51 13.60 -12.47
CA LEU A 271 9.84 14.85 -12.15
C LEU A 271 8.48 14.59 -11.47
N GLY A 272 7.67 13.71 -12.03
CA GLY A 272 6.37 13.35 -11.47
C GLY A 272 6.48 12.73 -10.08
N SER A 273 7.45 11.82 -9.88
CA SER A 273 7.74 11.22 -8.58
C SER A 273 8.16 12.28 -7.54
N THR A 274 9.00 13.22 -7.94
CA THR A 274 9.43 14.34 -7.09
C THR A 274 8.26 15.22 -6.69
N LEU A 275 7.38 15.58 -7.63
CA LEU A 275 6.17 16.35 -7.34
C LEU A 275 5.24 15.64 -6.37
N ILE A 276 5.00 14.34 -6.54
CA ILE A 276 4.17 13.53 -5.64
C ILE A 276 4.75 13.55 -4.22
N ILE A 277 6.05 13.28 -4.08
CA ILE A 277 6.72 13.25 -2.77
C ILE A 277 6.65 14.61 -2.10
N LEU A 278 7.05 15.68 -2.80
CA LEU A 278 7.08 17.04 -2.23
C LEU A 278 5.68 17.51 -1.83
N SER A 279 4.66 17.27 -2.66
CA SER A 279 3.28 17.62 -2.35
C SER A 279 2.75 16.84 -1.14
N GLY A 280 3.05 15.54 -1.05
CA GLY A 280 2.68 14.71 0.09
C GLY A 280 3.35 15.15 1.39
N LEU A 281 4.67 15.41 1.37
CA LEU A 281 5.42 15.91 2.52
C LEU A 281 4.91 17.30 2.97
N PHE A 282 4.62 18.19 2.03
CA PHE A 282 4.04 19.50 2.35
C PHE A 282 2.66 19.36 3.02
N SER A 283 1.79 18.50 2.48
CA SER A 283 0.46 18.24 3.04
C SER A 283 0.53 17.70 4.47
N LEU A 284 1.45 16.75 4.74
CA LEU A 284 1.67 16.18 6.08
C LEU A 284 2.21 17.24 7.06
N ASN A 285 3.23 18.02 6.66
CA ASN A 285 3.79 19.06 7.52
C ASN A 285 2.76 20.15 7.87
N ARG A 286 1.87 20.46 6.94
CA ARG A 286 0.83 21.47 7.20
C ARG A 286 -0.26 20.94 8.12
N ALA A 287 -0.64 19.67 8.02
CA ALA A 287 -1.57 19.03 8.96
C ALA A 287 -1.04 19.12 10.39
N ARG A 288 0.24 18.80 10.59
CA ARG A 288 0.96 18.88 11.87
C ARG A 288 0.93 20.27 12.51
N LYS A 289 1.18 21.32 11.69
CA LYS A 289 1.15 22.71 12.21
C LYS A 289 -0.23 23.09 12.72
N LEU A 290 -1.29 22.67 12.03
CA LEU A 290 -2.66 22.98 12.44
C LEU A 290 -3.05 22.24 13.73
N GLU A 291 -2.65 20.98 13.90
CA GLU A 291 -2.88 20.24 15.14
C GLU A 291 -2.17 20.89 16.34
N ASN A 292 -0.95 21.38 16.15
CA ASN A 292 -0.19 22.07 17.21
C ASN A 292 -0.72 23.48 17.53
N GLU A 293 -1.41 24.13 16.57
CA GLU A 293 -2.04 25.45 16.79
C GLU A 293 -3.41 25.35 17.49
N THR A 294 -4.02 24.16 17.50
CA THR A 294 -5.34 23.89 18.09
C THR A 294 -5.29 23.10 19.41
N ALA A 295 -4.10 22.59 19.80
CA ALA A 295 -3.83 21.91 21.07
C ALA A 295 -3.27 22.87 22.12
#